data_96bbc8c99311d80dd9a910627a122448
#
_entry.id   96bbc8c99311d80dd9a910627a122448
#
_cell.length_a   1.000
_cell.length_b   1.000
_cell.length_c   1.000
_cell.angle_alpha   90.00
_cell.angle_beta   90.00
_cell.angle_gamma   90.00
#
_symmetry.space_group_name_H-M   'P 1'
#
loop_
_entity.id
_entity.type
_entity.pdbx_description
1 polymer ?
#
loop_
_entity_poly.entity_id
_entity_poly.type
_entity_poly.pdbx_seq_one_letter_code
_entity_poly.pdbx_strand_id
1 'polypeptide(L)'
;MLKSLVLRVFGRAGGIAAFRRAYDADGLPPVSAEERAELNSFSRCVACGICDRGESERIAASGGAYRGVMPLMLSASRSMPEFRAAAYSLSFVTDQVLADKERECPAQVPMRRVAAFLRAKANEVGGPWPLPSRIDSLPPRPRQ
;
A
#
# COMPACT_ATOMS: atom_id res chain seq x y z
N MET A 1 -16.32 -36.62 12.86
CA MET A 1 -15.68 -35.46 13.49
C MET A 1 -14.18 -35.65 13.71
N LEU A 2 -13.69 -36.76 14.22
CA LEU A 2 -12.22 -37.00 14.46
C LEU A 2 -11.35 -36.87 13.23
N LYS A 3 -11.80 -37.35 12.06
CA LYS A 3 -11.07 -37.28 10.77
C LYS A 3 -10.80 -35.84 10.31
N SER A 4 -11.73 -34.92 10.59
CA SER A 4 -11.60 -33.50 10.26
C SER A 4 -10.61 -32.77 11.19
N LEU A 5 -10.52 -33.22 12.45
CA LEU A 5 -9.58 -32.69 13.44
C LEU A 5 -8.13 -33.13 13.11
N VAL A 6 -7.96 -34.40 12.78
CA VAL A 6 -6.66 -34.98 12.38
C VAL A 6 -6.13 -34.31 11.11
N LEU A 7 -6.97 -34.04 10.11
CA LEU A 7 -6.60 -33.32 8.90
C LEU A 7 -6.24 -31.85 9.17
N ARG A 8 -6.82 -31.22 10.19
CA ARG A 8 -6.43 -29.85 10.60
C ARG A 8 -5.11 -29.80 11.35
N VAL A 9 -4.81 -30.81 12.16
CA VAL A 9 -3.57 -30.87 12.98
C VAL A 9 -2.39 -31.38 12.17
N PHE A 10 -2.60 -32.34 11.27
CA PHE A 10 -1.55 -32.98 10.45
C PHE A 10 -1.62 -32.61 8.96
N GLY A 11 -2.71 -31.96 8.53
CA GLY A 11 -2.79 -31.41 7.17
C GLY A 11 -1.77 -30.29 7.05
N ARG A 12 -0.77 -30.47 6.19
CA ARG A 12 0.12 -29.40 5.77
C ARG A 12 -0.77 -28.26 5.29
N ALA A 13 -0.88 -27.21 6.10
CA ALA A 13 -1.39 -25.96 5.62
C ALA A 13 -0.60 -25.64 4.36
N GLY A 14 -1.27 -25.46 3.24
CA GLY A 14 -0.62 -25.32 1.92
C GLY A 14 0.30 -24.11 1.81
N GLY A 15 0.48 -23.37 2.90
CA GLY A 15 1.41 -22.28 3.06
C GLY A 15 1.29 -21.22 1.97
N ILE A 16 2.40 -20.55 1.69
CA ILE A 16 2.51 -19.49 0.68
C ILE A 16 2.11 -20.00 -0.72
N ALA A 17 2.44 -21.25 -1.07
CA ALA A 17 2.11 -21.80 -2.39
C ALA A 17 0.59 -21.98 -2.61
N ALA A 18 -0.16 -22.35 -1.57
CA ALA A 18 -1.62 -22.41 -1.66
C ALA A 18 -2.26 -21.01 -1.69
N PHE A 19 -1.72 -20.09 -0.92
CA PHE A 19 -2.13 -18.68 -0.96
C PHE A 19 -1.94 -18.10 -2.36
N ARG A 20 -0.75 -18.25 -2.95
CA ARG A 20 -0.45 -17.74 -4.30
C ARG A 20 -1.39 -18.33 -5.36
N ARG A 21 -1.63 -19.65 -5.34
CA ARG A 21 -2.59 -20.27 -6.28
C ARG A 21 -3.99 -19.71 -6.19
N ALA A 22 -4.41 -19.28 -4.99
CA ALA A 22 -5.75 -18.74 -4.79
C ALA A 22 -5.87 -17.25 -5.13
N TYR A 23 -4.81 -16.46 -4.93
CA TYR A 23 -4.90 -15.00 -4.91
C TYR A 23 -3.94 -14.26 -5.84
N ASP A 24 -3.02 -14.94 -6.55
CA ASP A 24 -2.11 -14.26 -7.48
C ASP A 24 -2.88 -13.59 -8.63
N ALA A 25 -3.99 -14.19 -9.08
CA ALA A 25 -4.85 -13.59 -10.10
C ALA A 25 -5.51 -12.27 -9.64
N ASP A 26 -5.73 -12.12 -8.34
CA ASP A 26 -6.31 -10.93 -7.73
C ASP A 26 -5.25 -9.87 -7.38
N GLY A 27 -3.98 -10.14 -7.66
CA GLY A 27 -2.87 -9.22 -7.35
C GLY A 27 -2.62 -9.07 -5.84
N LEU A 28 -2.92 -10.09 -5.04
CA LEU A 28 -2.76 -10.10 -3.59
C LEU A 28 -1.49 -10.86 -3.19
N PRO A 29 -0.37 -10.16 -2.93
CA PRO A 29 0.86 -10.81 -2.51
C PRO A 29 0.76 -11.30 -1.06
N PRO A 30 1.42 -12.42 -0.71
CA PRO A 30 1.49 -12.89 0.65
C PRO A 30 2.26 -11.88 1.54
N VAL A 31 1.90 -11.82 2.81
CA VAL A 31 2.61 -11.03 3.83
C VAL A 31 3.45 -11.97 4.68
N SER A 32 4.76 -11.72 4.78
CA SER A 32 5.67 -12.50 5.60
C SER A 32 5.45 -12.27 7.10
N ALA A 33 6.09 -13.06 7.94
CA ALA A 33 6.03 -12.88 9.39
C ALA A 33 6.70 -11.56 9.82
N GLU A 34 7.82 -11.21 9.20
CA GLU A 34 8.58 -9.98 9.42
C GLU A 34 7.76 -8.76 9.01
N GLU A 35 7.18 -8.79 7.81
CA GLU A 35 6.30 -7.72 7.33
C GLU A 35 5.09 -7.52 8.23
N ARG A 36 4.50 -8.62 8.72
CA ARG A 36 3.37 -8.57 9.66
C ARG A 36 3.73 -7.90 10.98
N ALA A 37 4.94 -8.12 11.49
CA ALA A 37 5.43 -7.44 12.68
C ALA A 37 5.56 -5.92 12.47
N GLU A 38 5.91 -5.49 11.25
CA GLU A 38 6.02 -4.07 10.89
C GLU A 38 4.66 -3.38 10.75
N LEU A 39 3.60 -4.09 10.34
CA LEU A 39 2.26 -3.52 10.16
C LEU A 39 1.74 -2.81 11.42
N ASN A 40 2.13 -3.24 12.60
CA ASN A 40 1.78 -2.57 13.85
C ASN A 40 2.33 -1.12 13.91
N SER A 41 3.53 -0.88 13.36
CA SER A 41 4.10 0.46 13.30
C SER A 41 3.44 1.31 12.20
N PHE A 42 3.03 0.70 11.10
CA PHE A 42 2.31 1.36 10.01
C PHE A 42 0.93 1.84 10.45
N SER A 43 0.25 1.05 11.31
CA SER A 43 -1.10 1.36 11.78
C SER A 43 -1.21 2.52 12.78
N ARG A 44 -0.09 3.13 13.17
CA ARG A 44 -0.08 4.29 14.09
C ARG A 44 -0.69 5.56 13.48
N CYS A 45 -0.91 5.62 12.17
CA CYS A 45 -1.45 6.81 11.51
C CYS A 45 -2.84 7.16 12.04
N VAL A 46 -2.99 8.36 12.58
CA VAL A 46 -4.25 8.91 13.13
C VAL A 46 -4.94 9.89 12.17
N ALA A 47 -4.50 9.94 10.92
CA ALA A 47 -5.08 10.81 9.88
C ALA A 47 -5.06 12.30 10.23
N CYS A 48 -4.03 12.79 10.91
CA CYS A 48 -3.95 14.20 11.33
C CYS A 48 -3.64 15.20 10.20
N GLY A 49 -3.22 14.73 9.01
CA GLY A 49 -2.95 15.57 7.83
C GLY A 49 -1.64 16.37 7.88
N ILE A 50 -0.83 16.29 8.95
CA ILE A 50 0.41 17.08 9.06
C ILE A 50 1.38 16.76 7.91
N CYS A 51 1.49 15.50 7.52
CA CYS A 51 2.38 15.07 6.44
C CYS A 51 1.94 15.56 5.05
N ASP A 52 0.71 16.04 4.88
CA ASP A 52 0.23 16.59 3.60
C ASP A 52 0.44 18.11 3.49
N ARG A 53 0.98 18.76 4.51
CA ARG A 53 1.31 20.18 4.44
C ARG A 53 2.38 20.41 3.36
N GLY A 54 2.12 21.36 2.46
CA GLY A 54 3.03 21.69 1.36
C GLY A 54 2.99 20.71 0.17
N GLU A 55 2.05 19.74 0.14
CA GLU A 55 1.92 18.77 -0.95
C GLU A 55 1.00 19.24 -2.10
N SER A 56 0.33 20.39 -1.96
CA SER A 56 -0.70 20.85 -2.91
C SER A 56 -0.21 20.94 -4.36
N GLU A 57 1.00 21.45 -4.59
CA GLU A 57 1.57 21.56 -5.93
C GLU A 57 1.86 20.20 -6.53
N ARG A 58 2.40 19.27 -5.73
CA ARG A 58 2.71 17.90 -6.16
C ARG A 58 1.43 17.12 -6.45
N ILE A 59 0.40 17.29 -5.62
CA ILE A 59 -0.92 16.70 -5.83
C ILE A 59 -1.51 17.21 -7.14
N ALA A 60 -1.48 18.52 -7.39
CA ALA A 60 -1.98 19.13 -8.62
C ALA A 60 -1.20 18.64 -9.85
N ALA A 61 0.13 18.62 -9.79
CA ALA A 61 0.99 18.19 -10.88
C ALA A 61 0.83 16.71 -11.25
N SER A 62 0.36 15.87 -10.32
CA SER A 62 0.17 14.44 -10.56
C SER A 62 -1.09 14.10 -11.37
N GLY A 63 -1.97 15.06 -11.63
CA GLY A 63 -3.25 14.80 -12.30
C GLY A 63 -4.18 13.86 -11.53
N GLY A 64 -4.01 13.75 -10.20
CA GLY A 64 -4.81 12.89 -9.33
C GLY A 64 -4.21 11.50 -9.04
N ALA A 65 -3.05 11.19 -9.62
CA ALA A 65 -2.32 9.95 -9.35
C ALA A 65 -1.70 9.92 -7.95
N TYR A 66 -1.37 11.08 -7.39
CA TYR A 66 -0.90 11.27 -6.04
C TYR A 66 -1.90 12.14 -5.25
N ARG A 67 -2.31 11.67 -4.08
CA ARG A 67 -3.32 12.34 -3.24
C ARG A 67 -2.75 12.85 -1.92
N GLY A 68 -1.44 12.81 -1.75
CA GLY A 68 -0.76 13.17 -0.51
C GLY A 68 -0.13 11.96 0.18
N VAL A 69 0.68 12.24 1.19
CA VAL A 69 1.39 11.23 1.99
C VAL A 69 0.42 10.50 2.92
N MET A 70 -0.50 11.22 3.57
CA MET A 70 -1.43 10.64 4.53
C MET A 70 -2.31 9.53 3.92
N PRO A 71 -2.95 9.68 2.75
CA PRO A 71 -3.71 8.60 2.12
C PRO A 71 -2.88 7.36 1.84
N LEU A 72 -1.61 7.52 1.45
CA LEU A 72 -0.69 6.38 1.26
C LEU A 72 -0.43 5.63 2.56
N MET A 73 -0.17 6.37 3.65
CA MET A 73 0.08 5.76 4.97
C MET A 73 -1.17 5.05 5.50
N LEU A 74 -2.35 5.64 5.33
CA LEU A 74 -3.61 5.03 5.75
C LEU A 74 -3.94 3.78 4.94
N SER A 75 -3.78 3.81 3.63
CA SER A 75 -4.08 2.65 2.79
C SER A 75 -3.17 1.47 3.11
N ALA A 76 -1.88 1.71 3.37
CA ALA A 76 -0.92 0.66 3.71
C ALA A 76 -1.23 -0.03 5.04
N SER A 77 -1.92 0.66 5.98
CA SER A 77 -2.12 0.16 7.34
C SER A 77 -3.50 -0.43 7.60
N ARG A 78 -4.52 -0.01 6.87
CA ARG A 78 -5.93 -0.30 7.22
C ARG A 78 -6.71 -1.09 6.18
N SER A 79 -6.26 -1.12 4.97
CA SER A 79 -6.89 -1.85 3.89
C SER A 79 -5.82 -2.55 3.06
N MET A 80 -6.23 -3.55 2.29
CA MET A 80 -5.32 -4.10 1.30
C MET A 80 -5.17 -3.06 0.19
N PRO A 81 -4.02 -2.38 0.09
CA PRO A 81 -3.84 -1.37 -0.93
C PRO A 81 -3.76 -2.03 -2.30
N GLU A 82 -4.19 -1.32 -3.30
CA GLU A 82 -3.80 -1.66 -4.66
C GLU A 82 -2.30 -1.27 -4.78
N PHE A 83 -1.43 -2.25 -4.59
CA PHE A 83 0.02 -2.05 -4.43
C PHE A 83 0.67 -1.36 -5.64
N ARG A 84 0.21 -1.65 -6.85
CA ARG A 84 0.76 -1.07 -8.07
C ARG A 84 0.44 0.42 -8.18
N ALA A 85 -0.81 0.80 -7.89
CA ALA A 85 -1.22 2.21 -7.86
C ALA A 85 -0.54 2.97 -6.72
N ALA A 86 -0.38 2.33 -5.54
CA ALA A 86 0.33 2.93 -4.42
C ALA A 86 1.82 3.18 -4.75
N ALA A 87 2.50 2.21 -5.37
CA ALA A 87 3.88 2.37 -5.81
C ALA A 87 4.02 3.44 -6.90
N TYR A 88 3.06 3.52 -7.82
CA TYR A 88 3.01 4.59 -8.82
C TYR A 88 2.82 5.96 -8.14
N SER A 89 1.90 6.06 -7.20
CA SER A 89 1.69 7.28 -6.40
C SER A 89 2.96 7.70 -5.66
N LEU A 90 3.75 6.75 -5.15
CA LEU A 90 5.05 6.99 -4.50
C LEU A 90 6.13 7.50 -5.44
N SER A 91 5.98 7.40 -6.78
CA SER A 91 6.94 7.96 -7.73
C SER A 91 6.95 9.50 -7.73
N PHE A 92 5.90 10.13 -7.22
CA PHE A 92 5.81 11.57 -7.06
C PHE A 92 6.48 12.11 -5.79
N VAL A 93 6.95 11.22 -4.90
CA VAL A 93 7.53 11.59 -3.60
C VAL A 93 8.92 10.98 -3.46
N THR A 94 9.90 11.79 -3.15
CA THR A 94 11.26 11.31 -2.89
C THR A 94 11.39 10.75 -1.46
N ASP A 95 12.34 9.87 -1.24
CA ASP A 95 12.62 9.34 0.09
C ASP A 95 13.07 10.44 1.07
N GLN A 96 13.69 11.51 0.55
CA GLN A 96 14.03 12.69 1.37
C GLN A 96 12.78 13.39 1.90
N VAL A 97 11.77 13.62 1.05
CA VAL A 97 10.49 14.20 1.48
C VAL A 97 9.81 13.32 2.52
N LEU A 98 9.79 12.01 2.30
CA LEU A 98 9.24 11.09 3.29
C LEU A 98 10.00 11.13 4.62
N ALA A 99 11.35 11.27 4.59
CA ALA A 99 12.16 11.41 5.80
C ALA A 99 11.83 12.70 6.57
N ASP A 100 11.59 13.80 5.86
CA ASP A 100 11.23 15.07 6.47
C ASP A 100 9.84 14.99 7.13
N LYS A 101 8.86 14.43 6.40
CA LYS A 101 7.49 14.20 6.92
C LYS A 101 7.45 13.22 8.09
N GLU A 102 8.33 12.21 8.08
CA GLU A 102 8.47 11.23 9.16
C GLU A 102 8.92 11.91 10.46
N ARG A 103 9.86 12.87 10.39
CA ARG A 103 10.31 13.65 11.55
C ARG A 103 9.23 14.53 12.16
N GLU A 104 8.33 15.06 11.32
CA GLU A 104 7.21 15.90 11.75
C GLU A 104 6.01 15.08 12.25
N CYS A 105 6.01 13.75 12.06
CA CYS A 105 4.86 12.92 12.35
C CYS A 105 4.68 12.69 13.86
N PRO A 106 3.59 13.20 14.50
CA PRO A 106 3.36 13.02 15.93
C PRO A 106 3.11 11.55 16.31
N ALA A 107 2.59 10.76 15.38
CA ALA A 107 2.32 9.34 15.56
C ALA A 107 3.54 8.46 15.23
N GLN A 108 4.67 9.04 14.83
CA GLN A 108 5.90 8.35 14.50
C GLN A 108 5.70 7.21 13.48
N VAL A 109 4.91 7.45 12.45
CA VAL A 109 4.72 6.48 11.37
C VAL A 109 6.02 6.38 10.57
N PRO A 110 6.59 5.18 10.36
CA PRO A 110 7.84 5.01 9.63
C PRO A 110 7.60 5.07 8.11
N MET A 111 7.38 6.29 7.58
CA MET A 111 6.88 6.52 6.22
C MET A 111 7.78 5.93 5.13
N ARG A 112 9.11 5.97 5.31
CA ARG A 112 10.05 5.36 4.36
C ARG A 112 9.94 3.83 4.36
N ARG A 113 9.71 3.21 5.52
CA ARG A 113 9.49 1.75 5.59
C ARG A 113 8.16 1.35 4.97
N VAL A 114 7.10 2.14 5.19
CA VAL A 114 5.82 1.97 4.50
C VAL A 114 6.00 2.05 2.99
N ALA A 115 6.74 3.05 2.50
CA ALA A 115 7.02 3.21 1.06
C ALA A 115 7.82 2.03 0.50
N ALA A 116 8.84 1.56 1.23
CA ALA A 116 9.61 0.38 0.83
C ALA A 116 8.74 -0.88 0.76
N PHE A 117 7.88 -1.10 1.74
CA PHE A 117 6.92 -2.20 1.76
C PHE A 117 5.97 -2.16 0.54
N LEU A 118 5.36 -0.99 0.27
CA LEU A 118 4.46 -0.83 -0.87
C LEU A 118 5.15 -1.10 -2.21
N ARG A 119 6.38 -0.60 -2.40
CA ARG A 119 7.19 -0.85 -3.59
C ARG A 119 7.56 -2.32 -3.75
N ALA A 120 7.96 -2.97 -2.65
CA ALA A 120 8.28 -4.40 -2.66
C ALA A 120 7.07 -5.24 -3.07
N LYS A 121 5.90 -4.99 -2.47
CA LYS A 121 4.67 -5.69 -2.82
C LYS A 121 4.21 -5.42 -4.25
N ALA A 122 4.34 -4.19 -4.74
CA ALA A 122 4.05 -3.87 -6.13
C ALA A 122 4.93 -4.67 -7.10
N ASN A 123 6.23 -4.82 -6.79
CA ASN A 123 7.14 -5.63 -7.61
C ASN A 123 6.75 -7.12 -7.62
N GLU A 124 6.24 -7.64 -6.50
CA GLU A 124 5.75 -9.04 -6.44
C GLU A 124 4.54 -9.27 -7.36
N VAL A 125 3.71 -8.25 -7.60
CA VAL A 125 2.49 -8.34 -8.43
C VAL A 125 2.66 -7.74 -9.84
N GLY A 126 3.88 -7.60 -10.32
CA GLY A 126 4.17 -7.17 -11.69
C GLY A 126 4.61 -5.71 -11.86
N GLY A 127 5.08 -5.10 -10.77
CA GLY A 127 5.66 -3.75 -10.77
C GLY A 127 4.63 -2.62 -10.68
N PRO A 128 5.08 -1.36 -10.65
CA PRO A 128 4.21 -0.20 -10.56
C PRO A 128 3.23 -0.14 -11.73
N TRP A 129 2.05 0.38 -11.47
CA TRP A 129 1.02 0.53 -12.50
C TRP A 129 1.57 1.41 -13.63
N PRO A 130 1.62 0.94 -14.88
CA PRO A 130 1.80 1.85 -15.99
C PRO A 130 0.62 2.83 -15.96
N LEU A 131 0.87 4.11 -16.20
CA LEU A 131 -0.22 5.07 -16.42
C LEU A 131 -1.21 4.40 -17.38
N PRO A 132 -2.47 4.19 -16.97
CA PRO A 132 -3.45 3.78 -17.94
C PRO A 132 -3.55 4.90 -18.95
N SER A 133 -3.33 4.59 -20.22
CA SER A 133 -3.75 5.40 -21.36
C SER A 133 -5.24 5.76 -21.32
N ARG A 134 -5.92 5.41 -20.25
CA ARG A 134 -7.35 5.54 -19.94
C ARG A 134 -7.74 6.77 -19.12
N ILE A 135 -6.82 7.62 -18.71
CA ILE A 135 -7.22 8.88 -18.05
C ILE A 135 -7.94 9.79 -19.04
N ASP A 136 -7.59 9.69 -20.33
CA ASP A 136 -8.25 10.46 -21.39
C ASP A 136 -9.66 9.93 -21.75
N SER A 137 -10.06 8.77 -21.25
CA SER A 137 -11.35 8.14 -21.54
C SER A 137 -12.36 8.18 -20.39
N LEU A 138 -12.00 8.78 -19.26
CA LEU A 138 -12.97 8.99 -18.18
C LEU A 138 -13.91 10.15 -18.54
N PRO A 139 -15.24 9.95 -18.53
CA PRO A 139 -16.17 11.05 -18.75
C PRO A 139 -15.93 12.13 -17.68
N PRO A 140 -16.03 13.43 -18.05
CA PRO A 140 -15.88 14.52 -17.09
C PRO A 140 -16.87 14.33 -15.95
N ARG A 141 -16.39 14.43 -14.70
CA ARG A 141 -17.27 14.34 -13.54
C ARG A 141 -18.35 15.41 -13.67
N PRO A 142 -19.63 15.06 -13.42
CA PRO A 142 -20.68 16.06 -13.34
C PRO A 142 -20.31 17.08 -12.28
N ARG A 143 -20.33 18.36 -12.63
CA ARG A 143 -20.17 19.47 -11.68
C ARG A 143 -21.38 19.45 -10.76
N GLN A 144 -21.14 19.24 -9.49
CA GLN A 144 -22.13 19.47 -8.44
C GLN A 144 -22.21 20.96 -8.12
#